data_2dfee3e50a17f54398c588803af0aaec
#
_entry.id   2dfee3e50a17f54398c588803af0aaec
#
_cell.length_a   1.000
_cell.length_b   1.000
_cell.length_c   1.000
_cell.angle_alpha   90.00
_cell.angle_beta   90.00
_cell.angle_gamma   90.00
#
_symmetry.space_group_name_H-M   'P 1'
#
loop_
_entity.id
_entity.type
_entity.pdbx_description
1 polymer ?
#
loop_
_entity_poly.entity_id
_entity_poly.type
_entity_poly.pdbx_seq_one_letter_code
_entity_poly.pdbx_strand_id
1 'polypeptide(L)'
;MVRSRLSRFTNLRQGKGSRLPADADPSARPTGAGGKKPSSAREPLKSPTPQKQGGEEGAPKEDRIILEARDVSIYYGDSPAVKQVSLVFPEQKVTAIIGPSGCGKSTLLRALNRMNDFIEGTRVEGELLYRGIDIHHPAVDPMELRLKIGMVFQKPNPFPKTIFKNVAWGPKINGYSGDMEALVRQSLEQAALWDEVKDRLHESALGLSGGQQQRLCIARALAMRPEIILMDEPCSALDPISTSRIEDLIFELKKQYTIVIVTHNMQQA
;
A
#
# COMPACT_ATOMS: atom_id res chain seq x y z
N MET A 1 -19.76 5.09 4.53
CA MET A 1 -19.43 3.68 4.88
C MET A 1 -17.90 3.38 4.87
N VAL A 2 -17.05 4.22 4.29
CA VAL A 2 -15.59 3.96 4.19
C VAL A 2 -14.83 4.15 5.53
N ARG A 3 -15.29 5.01 6.44
CA ARG A 3 -14.61 5.26 7.73
C ARG A 3 -14.64 4.10 8.73
N SER A 4 -15.61 3.18 8.64
CA SER A 4 -15.72 2.05 9.59
C SER A 4 -14.80 0.87 9.26
N ARG A 5 -14.30 0.75 8.02
CA ARG A 5 -13.41 -0.36 7.62
C ARG A 5 -11.94 -0.14 8.02
N LEU A 6 -11.49 1.12 8.07
CA LEU A 6 -10.10 1.45 8.44
C LEU A 6 -9.76 1.25 9.92
N SER A 7 -10.76 1.08 10.80
CA SER A 7 -10.56 0.92 12.26
C SER A 7 -10.15 -0.50 12.70
N ARG A 8 -10.23 -1.51 11.83
CA ARG A 8 -9.94 -2.90 12.23
C ARG A 8 -8.48 -3.15 12.55
N PHE A 9 -7.54 -2.54 11.81
CA PHE A 9 -6.11 -2.65 12.11
C PHE A 9 -5.71 -2.01 13.44
N THR A 10 -6.42 -0.99 13.89
CA THR A 10 -6.15 -0.32 15.18
C THR A 10 -6.67 -1.12 16.38
N ASN A 11 -7.79 -1.85 16.22
CA ASN A 11 -8.41 -2.61 17.30
C ASN A 11 -7.69 -3.93 17.66
N LEU A 12 -6.97 -4.55 16.72
CA LEU A 12 -6.21 -5.77 16.97
C LEU A 12 -5.01 -5.56 17.93
N ARG A 13 -4.53 -4.33 18.06
CA ARG A 13 -3.38 -3.98 18.92
C ARG A 13 -3.74 -3.87 20.42
N GLN A 14 -5.03 -3.76 20.78
CA GLN A 14 -5.48 -3.55 22.17
C GLN A 14 -6.05 -4.80 22.87
N GLY A 15 -6.16 -5.92 22.18
CA GLY A 15 -6.73 -7.15 22.71
C GLY A 15 -5.73 -8.00 23.50
N LYS A 16 -5.48 -7.69 24.78
CA LYS A 16 -5.00 -8.68 25.75
C LYS A 16 -6.15 -9.64 26.09
N GLY A 17 -5.93 -10.92 25.79
CA GLY A 17 -6.60 -12.11 26.25
C GLY A 17 -7.93 -11.98 26.98
N SER A 18 -9.01 -12.42 26.33
CA SER A 18 -10.17 -12.96 27.00
C SER A 18 -10.76 -14.11 26.18
N ARG A 19 -10.97 -15.24 26.89
CA ARG A 19 -11.53 -16.50 26.40
C ARG A 19 -12.91 -16.30 25.82
N LEU A 20 -13.20 -16.96 24.72
CA LEU A 20 -14.53 -17.10 24.15
C LEU A 20 -15.38 -18.05 25.02
N PRO A 21 -16.65 -17.74 25.30
CA PRO A 21 -17.62 -18.73 25.70
C PRO A 21 -18.31 -19.30 24.45
N ALA A 22 -18.56 -20.62 24.52
CA ALA A 22 -19.32 -21.39 23.55
C ALA A 22 -20.84 -21.21 23.75
N ASP A 23 -21.56 -21.42 22.62
CA ASP A 23 -22.98 -21.77 22.52
C ASP A 23 -24.05 -20.78 23.03
N ALA A 24 -24.80 -20.20 22.06
CA ALA A 24 -26.20 -19.81 22.27
C ALA A 24 -27.01 -19.87 20.96
N ASP A 25 -28.13 -20.59 21.06
CA ASP A 25 -29.21 -20.96 20.15
C ASP A 25 -29.95 -19.75 19.52
N PRO A 26 -30.34 -19.78 18.22
CA PRO A 26 -31.06 -18.70 17.55
C PRO A 26 -32.57 -18.92 17.51
N SER A 27 -33.28 -18.60 18.58
CA SER A 27 -34.75 -18.44 18.50
C SER A 27 -35.30 -17.59 19.65
N ALA A 28 -35.41 -16.28 19.44
CA ALA A 28 -36.42 -15.46 20.14
C ALA A 28 -36.54 -14.06 19.55
N ARG A 29 -37.66 -13.78 18.88
CA ARG A 29 -38.16 -12.39 18.74
C ARG A 29 -38.86 -11.99 20.02
N PRO A 30 -38.84 -10.73 20.40
CA PRO A 30 -40.07 -10.07 20.80
C PRO A 30 -40.30 -8.71 20.14
N THR A 31 -41.57 -8.46 20.00
CA THR A 31 -42.29 -7.27 19.55
C THR A 31 -42.30 -6.17 20.61
N GLY A 32 -42.37 -4.89 20.16
CA GLY A 32 -43.27 -3.95 20.84
C GLY A 32 -42.67 -2.66 21.41
N ALA A 33 -42.99 -1.56 20.71
CA ALA A 33 -43.57 -0.30 21.19
C ALA A 33 -42.77 0.71 22.04
N GLY A 34 -42.74 1.97 21.54
CA GLY A 34 -43.06 3.11 22.38
C GLY A 34 -41.99 4.16 22.67
N GLY A 35 -41.94 5.20 21.87
CA GLY A 35 -42.01 6.60 22.28
C GLY A 35 -40.93 7.21 23.19
N LYS A 36 -40.23 8.17 22.68
CA LYS A 36 -40.07 9.58 23.11
C LYS A 36 -38.74 10.19 22.63
N LYS A 37 -38.85 11.27 21.86
CA LYS A 37 -37.73 12.20 21.66
C LYS A 37 -37.44 12.96 22.95
N PRO A 38 -36.19 13.36 23.19
CA PRO A 38 -35.92 14.73 23.56
C PRO A 38 -34.89 15.41 22.65
N SER A 39 -35.16 16.65 22.34
CA SER A 39 -34.29 17.61 21.72
C SER A 39 -33.18 18.02 22.67
N SER A 40 -31.93 18.10 22.22
CA SER A 40 -30.96 19.02 22.79
C SER A 40 -29.94 19.41 21.73
N ALA A 41 -29.89 20.71 21.45
CA ALA A 41 -28.91 21.37 20.63
C ALA A 41 -27.50 21.10 21.14
N ARG A 42 -26.58 20.71 20.26
CA ARG A 42 -25.14 20.64 20.56
C ARG A 42 -24.43 21.79 19.85
N GLU A 43 -23.75 22.59 20.66
CA GLU A 43 -22.83 23.65 20.24
C GLU A 43 -21.71 23.13 19.31
N PRO A 44 -21.18 23.99 18.41
CA PRO A 44 -20.09 23.61 17.52
C PRO A 44 -18.77 23.55 18.30
N LEU A 45 -18.08 22.43 18.21
CA LEU A 45 -16.74 22.20 18.75
C LEU A 45 -15.72 23.10 18.02
N LYS A 46 -15.07 23.97 18.79
CA LYS A 46 -13.95 24.82 18.38
C LYS A 46 -12.74 23.93 18.02
N SER A 47 -12.12 24.24 16.90
CA SER A 47 -10.86 23.63 16.44
C SER A 47 -9.72 23.96 17.42
N PRO A 48 -8.86 23.01 17.79
CA PRO A 48 -7.67 23.30 18.59
C PRO A 48 -6.59 23.96 17.72
N THR A 49 -6.12 25.11 18.17
CA THR A 49 -4.96 25.86 17.67
C THR A 49 -3.68 25.01 17.86
N PRO A 50 -2.74 24.96 16.89
CA PRO A 50 -1.49 24.25 17.09
C PRO A 50 -0.58 25.01 18.07
N GLN A 51 -0.34 24.42 19.23
CA GLN A 51 0.71 24.86 20.15
C GLN A 51 2.08 24.47 19.58
N LYS A 52 2.94 25.47 19.37
CA LYS A 52 4.38 25.28 19.15
C LYS A 52 4.98 24.70 20.42
N GLN A 53 5.36 23.44 20.40
CA GLN A 53 6.24 22.85 21.41
C GLN A 53 7.69 23.03 20.95
N GLY A 54 8.48 23.61 21.86
CA GLY A 54 9.90 23.90 21.67
C GLY A 54 10.73 22.63 21.53
N GLY A 55 11.89 22.80 20.89
CA GLY A 55 12.81 21.74 20.55
C GLY A 55 13.36 21.01 21.79
N GLU A 56 13.37 19.71 21.69
CA GLU A 56 14.33 18.84 22.33
C GLU A 56 15.16 18.18 21.24
N GLU A 57 16.41 18.65 21.10
CA GLU A 57 17.44 17.96 20.33
C GLU A 57 17.86 16.70 21.10
N GLY A 58 17.85 15.54 20.40
CA GLY A 58 18.85 14.53 20.59
C GLY A 58 18.54 13.27 21.37
N ALA A 59 17.75 12.37 20.81
CA ALA A 59 18.06 10.94 20.83
C ALA A 59 17.87 10.40 19.41
N PRO A 60 18.69 9.45 18.90
CA PRO A 60 18.41 8.84 17.59
C PRO A 60 17.01 8.22 17.68
N LYS A 61 16.08 8.72 16.87
CA LYS A 61 14.76 8.11 16.74
C LYS A 61 15.01 6.69 16.24
N GLU A 62 14.80 5.69 17.08
CA GLU A 62 14.78 4.30 16.64
C GLU A 62 13.86 4.23 15.42
N ASP A 63 14.39 3.70 14.32
CA ASP A 63 13.64 3.58 13.07
C ASP A 63 12.40 2.73 13.32
N ARG A 64 11.24 3.33 13.19
CA ARG A 64 9.97 2.63 13.38
C ARG A 64 9.80 1.61 12.26
N ILE A 65 9.75 0.32 12.61
CA ILE A 65 9.55 -0.77 11.67
C ILE A 65 8.08 -0.82 11.25
N ILE A 66 7.82 -0.77 9.94
CA ILE A 66 6.47 -0.84 9.37
C ILE A 66 6.14 -2.22 8.81
N LEU A 67 7.14 -2.89 8.19
CA LEU A 67 7.05 -4.26 7.73
C LEU A 67 8.21 -5.08 8.29
N GLU A 68 7.96 -6.35 8.56
CA GLU A 68 8.97 -7.30 9.03
C GLU A 68 8.70 -8.69 8.47
N ALA A 69 9.74 -9.36 8.02
CA ALA A 69 9.75 -10.77 7.67
C ALA A 69 10.59 -11.51 8.70
N ARG A 70 10.06 -12.59 9.30
CA ARG A 70 10.72 -13.45 10.28
C ARG A 70 10.73 -14.88 9.80
N ASP A 71 11.92 -15.40 9.53
CA ASP A 71 12.18 -16.79 9.08
C ASP A 71 11.27 -17.24 7.94
N VAL A 72 11.02 -16.31 6.98
CA VAL A 72 10.07 -16.52 5.89
C VAL A 72 10.63 -17.46 4.86
N SER A 73 9.90 -18.54 4.59
CA SER A 73 10.11 -19.44 3.46
C SER A 73 8.88 -19.46 2.56
N ILE A 74 9.09 -19.44 1.24
CA ILE A 74 8.00 -19.40 0.26
C ILE A 74 8.22 -20.52 -0.75
N TYR A 75 7.16 -21.29 -1.00
CA TYR A 75 7.17 -22.43 -1.88
C TYR A 75 6.14 -22.27 -3.00
N TYR A 76 6.46 -22.79 -4.18
CA TYR A 76 5.55 -23.04 -5.28
C TYR A 76 5.43 -24.55 -5.48
N GLY A 77 4.31 -25.15 -5.04
CA GLY A 77 4.21 -26.58 -4.84
C GLY A 77 5.28 -27.04 -3.85
N ASP A 78 6.12 -28.01 -4.23
CA ASP A 78 7.21 -28.53 -3.39
C ASP A 78 8.54 -27.76 -3.57
N SER A 79 8.61 -26.82 -4.51
CA SER A 79 9.85 -26.11 -4.82
C SER A 79 10.00 -24.86 -3.96
N PRO A 80 11.05 -24.73 -3.14
CA PRO A 80 11.32 -23.54 -2.36
C PRO A 80 11.85 -22.42 -3.25
N ALA A 81 11.15 -21.28 -3.27
CA ALA A 81 11.55 -20.06 -3.99
C ALA A 81 12.28 -19.06 -3.07
N VAL A 82 11.96 -19.07 -1.78
CA VAL A 82 12.63 -18.26 -0.73
C VAL A 82 12.84 -19.17 0.48
N LYS A 83 13.98 -19.04 1.15
CA LYS A 83 14.32 -19.88 2.31
C LYS A 83 14.79 -19.04 3.48
N GLN A 84 14.08 -19.13 4.60
CA GLN A 84 14.46 -18.59 5.93
C GLN A 84 14.99 -17.14 5.88
N VAL A 85 14.25 -16.24 5.26
CA VAL A 85 14.61 -14.83 5.14
C VAL A 85 14.03 -14.05 6.30
N SER A 86 14.90 -13.30 7.00
CA SER A 86 14.50 -12.35 8.03
C SER A 86 14.96 -10.94 7.63
N LEU A 87 14.03 -9.99 7.50
CA LEU A 87 14.29 -8.61 7.06
C LEU A 87 13.36 -7.65 7.79
N VAL A 88 13.83 -6.43 8.00
CA VAL A 88 13.03 -5.32 8.55
C VAL A 88 12.96 -4.17 7.54
N PHE A 89 11.83 -3.51 7.49
CA PHE A 89 11.58 -2.38 6.59
C PHE A 89 11.18 -1.16 7.43
N PRO A 90 12.09 -0.18 7.58
CA PRO A 90 11.81 1.03 8.34
C PRO A 90 10.79 1.93 7.65
N GLU A 91 9.96 2.61 8.45
CA GLU A 91 8.96 3.57 7.96
C GLU A 91 9.64 4.78 7.30
N GLN A 92 9.06 5.27 6.17
CA GLN A 92 9.56 6.43 5.41
C GLN A 92 11.03 6.31 4.95
N LYS A 93 11.45 5.09 4.61
CA LYS A 93 12.77 4.83 4.00
C LYS A 93 12.62 4.03 2.70
N VAL A 94 13.68 4.05 1.92
CA VAL A 94 13.84 3.14 0.78
C VAL A 94 14.65 1.94 1.26
N THR A 95 14.11 0.75 1.06
CA THR A 95 14.83 -0.51 1.27
C THR A 95 14.99 -1.20 -0.07
N ALA A 96 16.23 -1.40 -0.51
CA ALA A 96 16.54 -2.12 -1.73
C ALA A 96 16.88 -3.59 -1.45
N ILE A 97 16.21 -4.50 -2.16
CA ILE A 97 16.49 -5.93 -2.16
C ILE A 97 17.25 -6.24 -3.44
N ILE A 98 18.54 -6.61 -3.31
CA ILE A 98 19.43 -6.82 -4.43
C ILE A 98 19.83 -8.30 -4.49
N GLY A 99 20.04 -8.79 -5.70
CA GLY A 99 20.53 -10.14 -5.92
C GLY A 99 20.38 -10.59 -7.38
N PRO A 100 20.95 -11.74 -7.75
CA PRO A 100 20.89 -12.26 -9.12
C PRO A 100 19.44 -12.57 -9.54
N SER A 101 19.21 -12.64 -10.85
CA SER A 101 17.91 -13.04 -11.39
C SER A 101 17.53 -14.45 -10.91
N GLY A 102 16.26 -14.66 -10.58
CA GLY A 102 15.75 -15.96 -10.15
C GLY A 102 16.00 -16.33 -8.68
N CYS A 103 16.67 -15.51 -7.86
CA CYS A 103 16.92 -15.82 -6.44
C CYS A 103 15.73 -15.59 -5.49
N GLY A 104 14.53 -15.29 -6.01
CA GLY A 104 13.31 -15.17 -5.19
C GLY A 104 12.94 -13.74 -4.75
N LYS A 105 13.65 -12.69 -5.20
CA LYS A 105 13.37 -11.28 -4.81
C LYS A 105 11.92 -10.85 -5.06
N SER A 106 11.45 -11.04 -6.30
CA SER A 106 10.07 -10.70 -6.68
C SER A 106 9.04 -11.56 -5.95
N THR A 107 9.39 -12.82 -5.63
CA THR A 107 8.55 -13.71 -4.82
C THR A 107 8.39 -13.17 -3.41
N LEU A 108 9.50 -12.77 -2.77
CA LEU A 108 9.45 -12.15 -1.44
C LEU A 108 8.69 -10.81 -1.49
N LEU A 109 8.98 -9.94 -2.47
CA LEU A 109 8.28 -8.66 -2.62
C LEU A 109 6.76 -8.83 -2.72
N ARG A 110 6.30 -9.78 -3.55
CA ARG A 110 4.87 -10.08 -3.73
C ARG A 110 4.24 -10.73 -2.49
N ALA A 111 5.00 -11.38 -1.65
CA ALA A 111 4.50 -11.92 -0.39
C ALA A 111 4.13 -10.81 0.59
N LEU A 112 4.85 -9.67 0.59
CA LEU A 112 4.61 -8.54 1.51
C LEU A 112 3.21 -7.91 1.40
N ASN A 113 2.51 -8.08 0.26
CA ASN A 113 1.13 -7.65 0.08
C ASN A 113 0.17 -8.78 -0.32
N ARG A 114 0.59 -10.03 -0.11
CA ARG A 114 -0.20 -11.23 -0.38
C ARG A 114 -0.58 -11.42 -1.85
N MET A 115 0.22 -10.87 -2.79
CA MET A 115 0.00 -11.10 -4.23
C MET A 115 0.28 -12.55 -4.63
N ASN A 116 1.08 -13.29 -3.85
CA ASN A 116 1.34 -14.71 -4.10
C ASN A 116 0.10 -15.59 -3.86
N ASP A 117 -0.92 -15.10 -3.11
CA ASP A 117 -2.19 -15.80 -2.90
C ASP A 117 -2.94 -16.11 -4.22
N PHE A 118 -2.63 -15.38 -5.31
CA PHE A 118 -3.19 -15.63 -6.64
C PHE A 118 -2.48 -16.71 -7.43
N ILE A 119 -1.39 -17.27 -6.91
CA ILE A 119 -0.64 -18.34 -7.56
C ILE A 119 -0.99 -19.65 -6.86
N GLU A 120 -1.62 -20.55 -7.58
CA GLU A 120 -2.01 -21.85 -7.05
C GLU A 120 -0.80 -22.64 -6.54
N GLY A 121 -0.98 -23.33 -5.43
CA GLY A 121 0.10 -24.09 -4.77
C GLY A 121 1.14 -23.25 -4.05
N THR A 122 0.93 -21.93 -3.89
CA THR A 122 1.84 -21.10 -3.09
C THR A 122 1.61 -21.36 -1.60
N ARG A 123 2.72 -21.60 -0.87
CA ARG A 123 2.72 -21.73 0.59
C ARG A 123 3.79 -20.81 1.19
N VAL A 124 3.40 -20.09 2.24
CA VAL A 124 4.30 -19.21 3.01
C VAL A 124 4.41 -19.76 4.42
N GLU A 125 5.65 -19.90 4.90
CA GLU A 125 6.01 -20.30 6.27
C GLU A 125 6.76 -19.15 6.92
N GLY A 126 6.78 -19.07 8.26
CA GLY A 126 7.31 -17.94 9.01
C GLY A 126 6.26 -16.84 9.17
N GLU A 127 6.69 -15.65 9.57
CA GLU A 127 5.79 -14.53 9.84
C GLU A 127 6.10 -13.34 8.92
N LEU A 128 5.06 -12.76 8.33
CA LEU A 128 5.11 -11.48 7.64
C LEU A 128 4.25 -10.48 8.41
N LEU A 129 4.90 -9.49 9.03
CA LEU A 129 4.23 -8.56 9.93
C LEU A 129 4.12 -7.18 9.30
N TYR A 130 2.89 -6.65 9.25
CA TYR A 130 2.62 -5.24 8.95
C TYR A 130 2.18 -4.54 10.23
N ARG A 131 2.94 -3.55 10.68
CA ARG A 131 2.74 -2.86 11.96
C ARG A 131 2.62 -3.82 13.16
N GLY A 132 3.39 -4.94 13.12
CA GLY A 132 3.40 -5.97 14.17
C GLY A 132 2.20 -6.93 14.14
N ILE A 133 1.39 -6.90 13.09
CA ILE A 133 0.26 -7.83 12.87
C ILE A 133 0.62 -8.76 11.71
N ASP A 134 0.51 -10.06 11.92
CA ASP A 134 0.73 -11.04 10.84
C ASP A 134 -0.31 -10.84 9.73
N ILE A 135 0.19 -10.58 8.51
CA ILE A 135 -0.67 -10.34 7.34
C ILE A 135 -1.45 -11.57 6.90
N HIS A 136 -1.07 -12.78 7.34
CA HIS A 136 -1.78 -14.03 7.09
C HIS A 136 -2.78 -14.39 8.19
N HIS A 137 -2.86 -13.59 9.27
CA HIS A 137 -3.85 -13.82 10.32
C HIS A 137 -5.28 -13.79 9.72
N PRO A 138 -6.18 -14.73 10.10
CA PRO A 138 -7.53 -14.85 9.51
C PRO A 138 -8.40 -13.58 9.61
N ALA A 139 -8.14 -12.70 10.57
CA ALA A 139 -8.84 -11.43 10.71
C ALA A 139 -8.35 -10.31 9.76
N VAL A 140 -7.26 -10.53 9.03
CA VAL A 140 -6.71 -9.56 8.08
C VAL A 140 -7.34 -9.77 6.71
N ASP A 141 -8.08 -8.76 6.24
CA ASP A 141 -8.62 -8.75 4.89
C ASP A 141 -7.50 -8.40 3.88
N PRO A 142 -7.16 -9.31 2.92
CA PRO A 142 -6.16 -9.03 1.91
C PRO A 142 -6.46 -7.81 1.04
N MET A 143 -7.74 -7.47 0.85
CA MET A 143 -8.14 -6.28 0.08
C MET A 143 -7.78 -5.00 0.84
N GLU A 144 -8.05 -4.95 2.15
CA GLU A 144 -7.66 -3.81 3.01
C GLU A 144 -6.14 -3.69 3.10
N LEU A 145 -5.40 -4.81 3.18
CA LEU A 145 -3.95 -4.82 3.17
C LEU A 145 -3.39 -4.20 1.87
N ARG A 146 -3.92 -4.60 0.71
CA ARG A 146 -3.47 -4.09 -0.60
C ARG A 146 -3.79 -2.61 -0.85
N LEU A 147 -4.74 -2.04 -0.12
CA LEU A 147 -4.95 -0.58 -0.11
C LEU A 147 -3.80 0.15 0.62
N LYS A 148 -3.18 -0.50 1.62
CA LYS A 148 -2.07 0.05 2.40
C LYS A 148 -0.72 -0.21 1.77
N ILE A 149 -0.57 -1.32 1.07
CA ILE A 149 0.68 -1.78 0.45
C ILE A 149 0.47 -1.88 -1.06
N GLY A 150 0.71 -0.77 -1.74
CA GLY A 150 0.62 -0.68 -3.20
C GLY A 150 1.77 -1.39 -3.91
N MET A 151 1.57 -1.75 -5.18
CA MET A 151 2.59 -2.44 -5.97
C MET A 151 2.73 -1.85 -7.38
N VAL A 152 3.97 -1.66 -7.80
CA VAL A 152 4.38 -1.30 -9.15
C VAL A 152 5.16 -2.46 -9.74
N PHE A 153 4.73 -2.95 -10.90
CA PHE A 153 5.30 -4.14 -11.54
C PHE A 153 6.46 -3.77 -12.48
N GLN A 154 7.29 -4.75 -12.77
CA GLN A 154 8.43 -4.65 -13.66
C GLN A 154 8.05 -4.16 -15.07
N LYS A 155 6.99 -4.75 -15.67
CA LYS A 155 6.45 -4.28 -16.94
C LYS A 155 5.31 -3.30 -16.67
N PRO A 156 5.32 -2.11 -17.29
CA PRO A 156 4.18 -1.21 -17.23
C PRO A 156 2.91 -1.94 -17.67
N ASN A 157 1.84 -1.78 -16.88
CA ASN A 157 0.57 -2.44 -17.13
C ASN A 157 -0.61 -1.46 -17.06
N PRO A 158 -0.61 -0.39 -17.87
CA PRO A 158 -1.75 0.51 -17.92
C PRO A 158 -3.00 -0.23 -18.39
N PHE A 159 -4.14 0.11 -17.81
CA PHE A 159 -5.42 -0.39 -18.32
C PHE A 159 -5.67 0.14 -19.72
N PRO A 160 -6.39 -0.59 -20.59
CA PRO A 160 -6.82 -0.11 -21.91
C PRO A 160 -7.95 0.94 -21.76
N LYS A 161 -7.61 2.02 -21.09
CA LYS A 161 -8.46 3.16 -20.74
C LYS A 161 -7.68 4.46 -20.95
N THR A 162 -8.34 5.59 -20.75
CA THR A 162 -7.68 6.89 -20.79
C THR A 162 -6.67 7.06 -19.65
N ILE A 163 -5.76 8.01 -19.80
CA ILE A 163 -4.79 8.39 -18.74
C ILE A 163 -5.52 8.71 -17.44
N PHE A 164 -6.52 9.60 -17.51
CA PHE A 164 -7.37 9.95 -16.37
C PHE A 164 -8.01 8.72 -15.72
N LYS A 165 -8.66 7.87 -16.52
CA LYS A 165 -9.34 6.67 -16.00
C LYS A 165 -8.38 5.64 -15.40
N ASN A 166 -7.12 5.60 -15.81
CA ASN A 166 -6.12 4.74 -15.17
C ASN A 166 -5.89 5.13 -13.72
N VAL A 167 -5.72 6.42 -13.45
CA VAL A 167 -5.46 6.94 -12.09
C VAL A 167 -6.74 6.92 -11.24
N ALA A 168 -7.87 7.35 -11.82
CA ALA A 168 -9.14 7.47 -11.12
C ALA A 168 -9.80 6.11 -10.78
N TRP A 169 -9.39 5.02 -11.43
CA TRP A 169 -10.07 3.72 -11.32
C TRP A 169 -10.10 3.17 -9.89
N GLY A 170 -8.92 3.07 -9.26
CA GLY A 170 -8.80 2.56 -7.89
C GLY A 170 -9.62 3.36 -6.88
N PRO A 171 -9.42 4.68 -6.77
CA PRO A 171 -10.22 5.52 -5.89
C PRO A 171 -11.73 5.39 -6.13
N LYS A 172 -12.16 5.36 -7.40
CA LYS A 172 -13.59 5.25 -7.76
C LYS A 172 -14.23 3.97 -7.23
N ILE A 173 -13.61 2.79 -7.45
CA ILE A 173 -14.17 1.51 -7.00
C ILE A 173 -14.12 1.33 -5.48
N ASN A 174 -13.21 2.05 -4.81
CA ASN A 174 -13.08 2.06 -3.35
C ASN A 174 -13.90 3.17 -2.68
N GLY A 175 -14.82 3.83 -3.42
CA GLY A 175 -15.79 4.77 -2.85
C GLY A 175 -15.20 6.13 -2.46
N TYR A 176 -14.15 6.60 -3.14
CA TYR A 176 -13.64 7.94 -2.95
C TYR A 176 -14.72 8.98 -3.31
N SER A 177 -15.02 9.87 -2.37
CA SER A 177 -16.08 10.88 -2.49
C SER A 177 -15.57 12.33 -2.60
N GLY A 178 -14.24 12.51 -2.67
CA GLY A 178 -13.64 13.83 -2.85
C GLY A 178 -13.57 14.27 -4.31
N ASP A 179 -12.86 15.38 -4.56
CA ASP A 179 -12.58 15.86 -5.91
C ASP A 179 -11.64 14.88 -6.64
N MET A 180 -12.19 14.17 -7.62
CA MET A 180 -11.45 13.17 -8.40
C MET A 180 -10.46 13.82 -9.36
N GLU A 181 -10.77 15.00 -9.90
CA GLU A 181 -9.89 15.72 -10.83
C GLU A 181 -8.65 16.21 -10.08
N ALA A 182 -8.85 16.81 -8.90
CA ALA A 182 -7.75 17.22 -8.05
C ALA A 182 -6.88 16.03 -7.59
N LEU A 183 -7.48 14.87 -7.26
CA LEU A 183 -6.76 13.66 -6.89
C LEU A 183 -5.91 13.13 -8.06
N VAL A 184 -6.48 13.04 -9.25
CA VAL A 184 -5.78 12.57 -10.46
C VAL A 184 -4.62 13.50 -10.78
N ARG A 185 -4.86 14.82 -10.78
CA ARG A 185 -3.81 15.82 -10.99
C ARG A 185 -2.69 15.66 -9.98
N GLN A 186 -2.98 15.64 -8.70
CA GLN A 186 -1.99 15.47 -7.64
C GLN A 186 -1.16 14.19 -7.81
N SER A 187 -1.81 13.08 -8.15
CA SER A 187 -1.13 11.80 -8.34
C SER A 187 -0.21 11.81 -9.56
N LEU A 188 -0.59 12.48 -10.64
CA LEU A 188 0.24 12.66 -11.84
C LEU A 188 1.40 13.63 -11.58
N GLU A 189 1.19 14.68 -10.79
CA GLU A 189 2.24 15.61 -10.35
C GLU A 189 3.26 14.87 -9.47
N GLN A 190 2.81 14.10 -8.49
CA GLN A 190 3.67 13.27 -7.64
C GLN A 190 4.46 12.22 -8.43
N ALA A 191 3.93 11.71 -9.54
CA ALA A 191 4.60 10.77 -10.43
C ALA A 191 5.47 11.47 -11.51
N ALA A 192 5.68 12.79 -11.41
CA ALA A 192 6.41 13.61 -12.39
C ALA A 192 5.94 13.39 -13.84
N LEU A 193 4.63 13.22 -14.04
CA LEU A 193 4.03 12.94 -15.35
C LEU A 193 3.05 14.03 -15.81
N TRP A 194 2.56 14.88 -14.89
CA TRP A 194 1.51 15.86 -15.17
C TRP A 194 1.79 16.74 -16.39
N ASP A 195 2.96 17.37 -16.44
CA ASP A 195 3.29 18.33 -17.51
C ASP A 195 3.35 17.69 -18.90
N GLU A 196 3.60 16.39 -18.97
CA GLU A 196 3.65 15.64 -20.22
C GLU A 196 2.27 15.19 -20.71
N VAL A 197 1.25 15.15 -19.82
CA VAL A 197 -0.05 14.54 -20.16
C VAL A 197 -1.27 15.42 -19.86
N LYS A 198 -1.12 16.59 -19.24
CA LYS A 198 -2.23 17.45 -18.79
C LYS A 198 -3.22 17.82 -19.89
N ASP A 199 -2.74 18.00 -21.13
CA ASP A 199 -3.57 18.40 -22.27
C ASP A 199 -4.18 17.20 -23.02
N ARG A 200 -3.87 15.96 -22.60
CA ARG A 200 -4.32 14.72 -23.25
C ARG A 200 -4.80 13.64 -22.27
N LEU A 201 -5.33 14.05 -21.12
CA LEU A 201 -5.81 13.14 -20.07
C LEU A 201 -6.89 12.14 -20.52
N HIS A 202 -7.63 12.49 -21.56
CA HIS A 202 -8.69 11.66 -22.12
C HIS A 202 -8.25 10.76 -23.28
N GLU A 203 -6.98 10.83 -23.67
CA GLU A 203 -6.39 9.93 -24.64
C GLU A 203 -6.07 8.56 -24.03
N SER A 204 -5.86 7.57 -24.91
CA SER A 204 -5.50 6.21 -24.50
C SER A 204 -4.14 6.17 -23.79
N ALA A 205 -4.09 5.55 -22.62
CA ALA A 205 -2.84 5.34 -21.89
C ALA A 205 -1.85 4.41 -22.63
N LEU A 206 -2.34 3.59 -23.55
CA LEU A 206 -1.49 2.69 -24.34
C LEU A 206 -0.64 3.42 -25.38
N GLY A 207 -0.99 4.67 -25.74
CA GLY A 207 -0.20 5.53 -26.61
C GLY A 207 0.98 6.23 -25.93
N LEU A 208 1.17 6.06 -24.62
CA LEU A 208 2.30 6.61 -23.87
C LEU A 208 3.59 5.82 -24.13
N SER A 209 4.75 6.48 -24.01
CA SER A 209 6.04 5.79 -24.02
C SER A 209 6.18 4.85 -22.81
N GLY A 210 7.12 3.90 -22.86
CA GLY A 210 7.35 2.95 -21.77
C GLY A 210 7.60 3.64 -20.41
N GLY A 211 8.45 4.67 -20.38
CA GLY A 211 8.71 5.44 -19.17
C GLY A 211 7.50 6.25 -18.68
N GLN A 212 6.69 6.79 -19.60
CA GLN A 212 5.43 7.45 -19.25
C GLN A 212 4.40 6.44 -18.71
N GLN A 213 4.29 5.26 -19.31
CA GLN A 213 3.41 4.20 -18.81
C GLN A 213 3.81 3.74 -17.42
N GLN A 214 5.12 3.61 -17.14
CA GLN A 214 5.61 3.24 -15.80
C GLN A 214 5.25 4.31 -14.78
N ARG A 215 5.50 5.59 -15.09
CA ARG A 215 5.10 6.70 -14.20
C ARG A 215 3.58 6.79 -14.03
N LEU A 216 2.79 6.45 -15.06
CA LEU A 216 1.33 6.33 -14.91
C LEU A 216 0.94 5.21 -13.96
N CYS A 217 1.62 4.05 -14.00
CA CYS A 217 1.39 2.96 -13.04
C CYS A 217 1.76 3.37 -11.60
N ILE A 218 2.81 4.17 -11.44
CA ILE A 218 3.16 4.78 -10.15
C ILE A 218 2.05 5.75 -9.71
N ALA A 219 1.60 6.68 -10.56
CA ALA A 219 0.51 7.60 -10.26
C ALA A 219 -0.78 6.86 -9.84
N ARG A 220 -1.10 5.75 -10.52
CA ARG A 220 -2.22 4.88 -10.17
C ARG A 220 -2.09 4.29 -8.76
N ALA A 221 -0.90 3.88 -8.36
CA ALA A 221 -0.64 3.38 -7.02
C ALA A 221 -0.74 4.51 -5.97
N LEU A 222 -0.17 5.69 -6.25
CA LEU A 222 -0.20 6.87 -5.38
C LEU A 222 -1.62 7.39 -5.13
N ALA A 223 -2.50 7.31 -6.13
CA ALA A 223 -3.90 7.74 -6.01
C ALA A 223 -4.67 6.98 -4.92
N MET A 224 -4.22 5.78 -4.55
CA MET A 224 -4.77 5.01 -3.44
C MET A 224 -4.26 5.46 -2.07
N ARG A 225 -3.27 6.38 -2.02
CA ARG A 225 -2.61 6.87 -0.80
C ARG A 225 -2.12 5.72 0.09
N PRO A 226 -1.28 4.83 -0.45
CA PRO A 226 -0.74 3.70 0.32
C PRO A 226 0.21 4.21 1.41
N GLU A 227 0.54 3.36 2.37
CA GLU A 227 1.62 3.63 3.34
C GLU A 227 2.97 3.09 2.84
N ILE A 228 2.91 2.06 2.01
CA ILE A 228 4.08 1.37 1.46
C ILE A 228 3.89 1.18 -0.04
N ILE A 229 4.97 1.39 -0.80
CA ILE A 229 5.01 1.14 -2.24
C ILE A 229 6.07 0.07 -2.50
N LEU A 230 5.64 -1.07 -3.01
CA LEU A 230 6.50 -2.13 -3.48
C LEU A 230 6.81 -1.91 -4.96
N MET A 231 8.08 -1.98 -5.36
CA MET A 231 8.52 -1.79 -6.75
C MET A 231 9.35 -2.97 -7.21
N ASP A 232 8.82 -3.75 -8.15
CA ASP A 232 9.48 -4.91 -8.73
C ASP A 232 10.24 -4.48 -9.99
N GLU A 233 11.54 -4.27 -9.90
CA GLU A 233 12.45 -3.85 -11.00
C GLU A 233 11.89 -2.72 -11.88
N PRO A 234 11.48 -1.57 -11.32
CA PRO A 234 10.67 -0.56 -12.02
C PRO A 234 11.34 0.07 -13.23
N CYS A 235 12.67 -0.06 -13.37
CA CYS A 235 13.45 0.55 -14.45
C CYS A 235 14.01 -0.45 -15.47
N SER A 236 13.83 -1.77 -15.28
CA SER A 236 14.53 -2.81 -16.05
C SER A 236 14.23 -2.82 -17.56
N ALA A 237 13.10 -2.27 -17.98
CA ALA A 237 12.65 -2.26 -19.38
C ALA A 237 12.68 -0.85 -19.99
N LEU A 238 13.40 0.11 -19.38
CA LEU A 238 13.36 1.52 -19.75
C LEU A 238 14.71 1.98 -20.32
N ASP A 239 14.64 3.04 -21.12
CA ASP A 239 15.80 3.77 -21.58
C ASP A 239 16.49 4.53 -20.43
N PRO A 240 17.78 4.92 -20.57
CA PRO A 240 18.52 5.57 -19.49
C PRO A 240 17.90 6.87 -18.98
N ILE A 241 17.28 7.66 -19.86
CA ILE A 241 16.65 8.94 -19.47
C ILE A 241 15.40 8.67 -18.62
N SER A 242 14.56 7.72 -19.04
CA SER A 242 13.39 7.29 -18.29
C SER A 242 13.76 6.66 -16.94
N THR A 243 14.86 5.91 -16.89
CA THR A 243 15.43 5.32 -15.67
C THR A 243 15.80 6.42 -14.67
N SER A 244 16.62 7.41 -15.08
CA SER A 244 17.01 8.54 -14.21
C SER A 244 15.78 9.27 -13.63
N ARG A 245 14.76 9.52 -14.46
CA ARG A 245 13.53 10.18 -14.00
C ARG A 245 12.78 9.38 -12.94
N ILE A 246 12.81 8.04 -13.00
CA ILE A 246 12.17 7.20 -11.98
C ILE A 246 13.02 7.16 -10.71
N GLU A 247 14.34 7.15 -10.82
CA GLU A 247 15.23 7.22 -9.67
C GLU A 247 15.02 8.53 -8.91
N ASP A 248 15.02 9.69 -9.60
CA ASP A 248 14.71 10.99 -9.00
C ASP A 248 13.33 10.99 -8.32
N LEU A 249 12.34 10.39 -8.99
CA LEU A 249 10.99 10.25 -8.45
C LEU A 249 10.97 9.44 -7.15
N ILE A 250 11.71 8.33 -7.07
CA ILE A 250 11.81 7.50 -5.85
C ILE A 250 12.40 8.32 -4.70
N PHE A 251 13.43 9.14 -4.97
CA PHE A 251 14.01 10.04 -3.97
C PHE A 251 13.02 11.09 -3.45
N GLU A 252 12.11 11.58 -4.27
CA GLU A 252 11.06 12.49 -3.81
C GLU A 252 9.97 11.75 -3.02
N LEU A 253 9.55 10.58 -3.50
CA LEU A 253 8.50 9.79 -2.87
C LEU A 253 8.89 9.26 -1.47
N LYS A 254 10.17 8.97 -1.20
CA LYS A 254 10.63 8.50 0.13
C LYS A 254 10.33 9.49 1.26
N LYS A 255 10.11 10.77 0.94
CA LYS A 255 9.76 11.79 1.94
C LYS A 255 8.37 11.56 2.55
N GLN A 256 7.50 10.82 1.86
CA GLN A 256 6.11 10.60 2.26
C GLN A 256 5.74 9.13 2.39
N TYR A 257 6.45 8.24 1.69
CA TYR A 257 6.13 6.82 1.56
C TYR A 257 7.30 5.94 2.03
N THR A 258 6.97 4.78 2.56
CA THR A 258 7.95 3.70 2.68
C THR A 258 8.04 2.99 1.33
N ILE A 259 9.26 2.78 0.83
CA ILE A 259 9.47 2.15 -0.48
C ILE A 259 10.31 0.90 -0.30
N VAL A 260 9.84 -0.20 -0.87
CA VAL A 260 10.63 -1.44 -1.00
C VAL A 260 10.83 -1.70 -2.48
N ILE A 261 12.07 -1.67 -2.92
CA ILE A 261 12.44 -1.84 -4.32
C ILE A 261 13.26 -3.13 -4.51
N VAL A 262 12.90 -3.90 -5.51
CA VAL A 262 13.71 -5.02 -6.00
C VAL A 262 14.45 -4.55 -7.24
N THR A 263 15.76 -4.75 -7.28
CA THR A 263 16.59 -4.47 -8.45
C THR A 263 17.72 -5.48 -8.58
N HIS A 264 18.19 -5.69 -9.79
CA HIS A 264 19.45 -6.41 -10.06
C HIS A 264 20.59 -5.43 -10.39
N ASN A 265 20.31 -4.15 -10.48
CA ASN A 265 21.30 -3.10 -10.75
C ASN A 265 21.79 -2.48 -9.43
N MET A 266 23.07 -2.69 -9.12
CA MET A 266 23.69 -2.15 -7.90
C MET A 266 23.78 -0.61 -7.88
N GLN A 267 23.70 0.04 -9.04
CA GLN A 267 23.71 1.52 -9.11
C GLN A 267 22.37 2.13 -8.69
N GLN A 268 21.31 1.33 -8.65
CA GLN A 268 19.96 1.75 -8.24
C GLN A 268 19.68 1.53 -6.75
N ALA A 269 20.60 0.92 -6.04
CA ALA A 269 20.48 0.60 -4.61
C ALA A 269 21.24 1.58 -3.74
#